data_32390e3879a34cc0a37a610ec3776926
#
_entry.id   32390e3879a34cc0a37a610ec3776926
#
_cell.length_a   1.000
_cell.length_b   1.000
_cell.length_c   1.000
_cell.angle_alpha   90.00
_cell.angle_beta   90.00
_cell.angle_gamma   90.00
#
_symmetry.space_group_name_H-M   'P 1'
#
loop_
_entity.id
_entity.type
_entity.pdbx_description
1 polymer ?
#
loop_
_entity_poly.entity_id
_entity_poly.type
_entity_poly.pdbx_seq_one_letter_code
_entity_poly.pdbx_strand_id
1 'polypeptide(L)'
;MLDKYFEYRKHKTNFNTEVRAGVTTFLTMAYIMALNPLILSAGGFDKDSVFVATVLATSIACFVMAFHGKTWPIGLAPGMGLNAFVAFVVCGAMGFSPQEALAAVLVAGILFLIISLTPIRSWIINSIPRSLKLGIGAGIGLFLAIIGFEIMGLTVTTYIEGVPWEFQDPTLIKLGGLKDPIVLIGL
;
A
#
# COMPACT_ATOMS: atom_id res chain seq x y z
N MET A 1 5.18 34.40 4.07
CA MET A 1 5.94 33.70 3.03
C MET A 1 5.21 32.40 2.61
N LEU A 2 4.78 31.57 3.55
CA LEU A 2 4.04 30.32 3.30
C LEU A 2 2.70 30.56 2.60
N ASP A 3 1.94 31.59 2.96
CA ASP A 3 0.67 31.93 2.31
C ASP A 3 0.83 32.26 0.81
N LYS A 4 1.95 32.90 0.46
CA LYS A 4 2.26 33.25 -0.93
C LYS A 4 2.61 32.01 -1.77
N TYR A 5 3.17 30.97 -1.14
CA TYR A 5 3.57 29.76 -1.83
C TYR A 5 2.42 28.77 -1.95
N PHE A 6 1.69 28.52 -0.88
CA PHE A 6 0.62 27.52 -0.82
C PHE A 6 -0.78 28.09 -1.07
N GLU A 7 -0.93 29.42 -1.19
CA GLU A 7 -2.18 30.12 -1.53
C GLU A 7 -3.39 29.71 -0.65
N TYR A 8 -3.15 29.29 0.63
CA TYR A 8 -4.21 28.72 1.45
C TYR A 8 -5.38 29.69 1.70
N ARG A 9 -5.16 31.03 1.68
CA ARG A 9 -6.26 32.00 1.76
C ARG A 9 -7.18 31.96 0.55
N LYS A 10 -6.63 31.72 -0.64
CA LYS A 10 -7.40 31.56 -1.87
C LYS A 10 -8.32 30.33 -1.81
N HIS A 11 -7.88 29.28 -1.10
CA HIS A 11 -8.64 28.05 -0.87
C HIS A 11 -9.54 28.12 0.37
N LYS A 12 -9.74 29.34 0.97
CA LYS A 12 -10.57 29.58 2.16
C LYS A 12 -10.18 28.72 3.37
N THR A 13 -8.89 28.45 3.52
CA THR A 13 -8.32 27.68 4.63
C THR A 13 -7.33 28.55 5.41
N ASN A 14 -6.82 28.04 6.53
CA ASN A 14 -5.81 28.71 7.35
C ASN A 14 -4.75 27.70 7.80
N PHE A 15 -3.61 28.19 8.28
CA PHE A 15 -2.48 27.37 8.68
C PHE A 15 -2.85 26.28 9.70
N ASN A 16 -3.66 26.61 10.70
CA ASN A 16 -4.07 25.64 11.73
C ASN A 16 -4.95 24.53 11.17
N THR A 17 -5.81 24.84 10.22
CA THR A 17 -6.64 23.84 9.53
C THR A 17 -5.78 22.91 8.67
N GLU A 18 -4.79 23.47 7.95
CA GLU A 18 -3.86 22.69 7.14
C GLU A 18 -2.99 21.75 7.99
N VAL A 19 -2.49 22.25 9.14
CA VAL A 19 -1.73 21.41 10.08
C VAL A 19 -2.60 20.26 10.61
N ARG A 20 -3.84 20.54 11.02
CA ARG A 20 -4.77 19.48 11.47
C ARG A 20 -5.06 18.47 10.37
N ALA A 21 -5.31 18.92 9.15
CA ALA A 21 -5.51 18.05 8.01
C ALA A 21 -4.29 17.17 7.74
N GLY A 22 -3.07 17.74 7.79
CA GLY A 22 -1.83 17.00 7.64
C GLY A 22 -1.62 15.95 8.72
N VAL A 23 -1.88 16.28 9.99
CA VAL A 23 -1.82 15.32 11.11
C VAL A 23 -2.85 14.20 10.92
N THR A 24 -4.07 14.53 10.53
CA THR A 24 -5.11 13.52 10.25
C THR A 24 -4.70 12.59 9.12
N THR A 25 -4.18 13.14 8.02
CA THR A 25 -3.67 12.34 6.90
C THR A 25 -2.52 11.44 7.33
N PHE A 26 -1.57 11.96 8.12
CA PHE A 26 -0.47 11.16 8.67
C PHE A 26 -0.98 10.00 9.53
N LEU A 27 -1.90 10.25 10.45
CA LEU A 27 -2.46 9.21 11.32
C LEU A 27 -3.20 8.13 10.53
N THR A 28 -3.94 8.52 9.49
CA THR A 28 -4.63 7.56 8.62
C THR A 28 -3.69 6.74 7.76
N MET A 29 -2.48 7.23 7.49
CA MET A 29 -1.45 6.51 6.72
C MET A 29 -0.43 5.78 7.59
N ALA A 30 -0.36 6.09 8.89
CA ALA A 30 0.67 5.55 9.78
C ALA A 30 0.68 4.02 9.87
N TYR A 31 -0.48 3.37 9.69
CA TYR A 31 -0.58 1.92 9.69
C TYR A 31 0.30 1.25 8.61
N ILE A 32 0.59 1.94 7.50
CA ILE A 32 1.42 1.43 6.40
C ILE A 32 2.85 1.11 6.89
N MET A 33 3.37 1.91 7.83
CA MET A 33 4.70 1.70 8.39
C MET A 33 4.82 0.36 9.14
N ALA A 34 3.73 -0.11 9.74
CA ALA A 34 3.69 -1.41 10.41
C ALA A 34 3.33 -2.54 9.43
N LEU A 35 2.34 -2.31 8.58
CA LEU A 35 1.76 -3.35 7.73
C LEU A 35 2.68 -3.71 6.54
N ASN A 36 3.36 -2.74 5.96
CA ASN A 36 4.23 -2.99 4.81
C ASN A 36 5.41 -3.93 5.14
N PRO A 37 6.16 -3.73 6.24
CA PRO A 37 7.17 -4.69 6.68
C PRO A 37 6.60 -6.07 7.00
N LEU A 38 5.39 -6.13 7.57
CA LEU A 38 4.73 -7.38 7.89
C LEU A 38 4.42 -8.20 6.62
N ILE A 39 3.84 -7.57 5.60
CA ILE A 39 3.51 -8.22 4.32
C ILE A 39 4.77 -8.67 3.59
N LEU A 40 5.77 -7.80 3.47
CA LEU A 40 6.98 -8.12 2.73
C LEU A 40 7.86 -9.15 3.45
N SER A 41 7.83 -9.19 4.79
CA SER A 41 8.57 -10.21 5.54
C SER A 41 8.05 -11.64 5.27
N ALA A 42 6.78 -11.81 4.90
CA ALA A 42 6.26 -13.09 4.44
C ALA A 42 6.92 -13.58 3.15
N GLY A 43 7.43 -12.67 2.31
CA GLY A 43 8.23 -12.96 1.11
C GLY A 43 9.73 -13.10 1.38
N GLY A 44 10.17 -13.17 2.64
CA GLY A 44 11.58 -13.32 3.00
C GLY A 44 12.40 -12.02 3.06
N PHE A 45 11.73 -10.85 3.02
CA PHE A 45 12.42 -9.57 3.19
C PHE A 45 12.73 -9.31 4.66
N ASP A 46 13.86 -8.65 4.93
CA ASP A 46 14.21 -8.20 6.27
C ASP A 46 13.27 -7.10 6.74
N LYS A 47 12.56 -7.36 7.85
CA LYS A 47 11.51 -6.51 8.38
C LYS A 47 11.98 -5.11 8.74
N ASP A 48 13.16 -5.00 9.36
CA ASP A 48 13.70 -3.72 9.81
C ASP A 48 14.15 -2.86 8.65
N SER A 49 14.80 -3.47 7.67
CA SER A 49 15.19 -2.80 6.42
C SER A 49 13.99 -2.29 5.63
N VAL A 50 12.93 -3.10 5.54
CA VAL A 50 11.68 -2.70 4.87
C VAL A 50 11.00 -1.56 5.61
N PHE A 51 11.00 -1.56 6.94
CA PHE A 51 10.45 -0.48 7.74
C PHE A 51 11.15 0.85 7.43
N VAL A 52 12.48 0.86 7.52
CA VAL A 52 13.28 2.07 7.23
C VAL A 52 13.07 2.54 5.79
N ALA A 53 13.12 1.63 4.82
CA ALA A 53 12.88 1.95 3.41
C ALA A 53 11.48 2.54 3.18
N THR A 54 10.45 1.98 3.83
CA THR A 54 9.06 2.46 3.74
C THR A 54 8.94 3.88 4.27
N VAL A 55 9.52 4.17 5.45
CA VAL A 55 9.49 5.50 6.07
C VAL A 55 10.21 6.51 5.19
N LEU A 56 11.41 6.18 4.72
CA LEU A 56 12.19 7.08 3.87
C LEU A 56 11.50 7.36 2.53
N ALA A 57 11.03 6.32 1.84
CA ALA A 57 10.35 6.47 0.56
C ALA A 57 9.06 7.31 0.69
N THR A 58 8.25 7.03 1.71
CA THR A 58 7.03 7.79 2.01
C THR A 58 7.33 9.25 2.31
N SER A 59 8.33 9.50 3.17
CA SER A 59 8.73 10.87 3.54
C SER A 59 9.19 11.65 2.33
N ILE A 60 10.12 11.10 1.53
CA ILE A 60 10.63 11.76 0.32
C ILE A 60 9.49 12.03 -0.67
N ALA A 61 8.62 11.04 -0.92
CA ALA A 61 7.50 11.19 -1.83
C ALA A 61 6.52 12.28 -1.37
N CYS A 62 6.18 12.32 -0.08
CA CYS A 62 5.32 13.35 0.50
C CYS A 62 5.98 14.74 0.44
N PHE A 63 7.28 14.85 0.71
CA PHE A 63 7.99 16.12 0.56
C PHE A 63 7.99 16.61 -0.89
N VAL A 64 8.33 15.74 -1.84
CA VAL A 64 8.29 16.09 -3.27
C VAL A 64 6.87 16.54 -3.66
N MET A 65 5.84 15.83 -3.21
CA MET A 65 4.46 16.18 -3.48
C MET A 65 4.06 17.52 -2.84
N ALA A 66 4.49 17.82 -1.62
CA ALA A 66 4.22 19.08 -0.96
C ALA A 66 4.78 20.29 -1.73
N PHE A 67 5.97 20.15 -2.33
CA PHE A 67 6.58 21.24 -3.09
C PHE A 67 6.10 21.31 -4.55
N HIS A 68 5.86 20.17 -5.20
CA HIS A 68 5.37 20.13 -6.60
C HIS A 68 3.85 20.24 -6.69
N GLY A 69 3.14 19.61 -5.78
CA GLY A 69 1.67 19.55 -5.78
C GLY A 69 0.98 20.83 -5.34
N LYS A 70 1.68 21.73 -4.62
CA LYS A 70 1.20 23.04 -4.11
C LYS A 70 -0.22 23.03 -3.55
N THR A 71 -1.21 22.93 -4.44
CA THR A 71 -2.65 22.99 -4.14
C THR A 71 -3.32 21.63 -4.05
N TRP A 72 -2.59 20.53 -4.27
CA TRP A 72 -3.09 19.15 -4.20
C TRP A 72 -2.32 18.36 -3.14
N PRO A 73 -2.61 18.56 -1.84
CA PRO A 73 -1.90 17.89 -0.76
C PRO A 73 -2.34 16.43 -0.66
N ILE A 74 -1.74 15.57 -1.48
CA ILE A 74 -1.99 14.14 -1.47
C ILE A 74 -0.86 13.45 -0.73
N GLY A 75 -1.18 12.65 0.29
CA GLY A 75 -0.23 11.75 0.93
C GLY A 75 0.15 10.61 -0.02
N LEU A 76 1.44 10.35 -0.15
CA LEU A 76 1.98 9.28 -0.99
C LEU A 76 2.63 8.21 -0.11
N ALA A 77 2.27 6.95 -0.35
CA ALA A 77 2.84 5.80 0.35
C ALA A 77 2.88 4.57 -0.56
N PRO A 78 3.68 3.54 -0.22
CA PRO A 78 3.72 2.29 -0.96
C PRO A 78 2.34 1.63 -1.07
N GLY A 79 2.04 1.06 -2.24
CA GLY A 79 0.77 0.40 -2.51
C GLY A 79 0.74 -1.03 -1.97
N MET A 80 -0.12 -1.31 -0.99
CA MET A 80 -0.21 -2.61 -0.32
C MET A 80 -0.50 -3.77 -1.26
N GLY A 81 -1.36 -3.58 -2.26
CA GLY A 81 -1.72 -4.63 -3.21
C GLY A 81 -0.53 -5.13 -4.04
N LEU A 82 0.32 -4.21 -4.52
CA LEU A 82 1.53 -4.58 -5.25
C LEU A 82 2.57 -5.24 -4.35
N ASN A 83 2.70 -4.78 -3.12
CA ASN A 83 3.62 -5.36 -2.15
C ASN A 83 3.22 -6.79 -1.77
N ALA A 84 1.92 -7.06 -1.60
CA ALA A 84 1.41 -8.40 -1.40
C ALA A 84 1.67 -9.30 -2.62
N PHE A 85 1.47 -8.80 -3.83
CA PHE A 85 1.81 -9.53 -5.05
C PHE A 85 3.30 -9.90 -5.08
N VAL A 86 4.20 -8.98 -4.75
CA VAL A 86 5.64 -9.25 -4.69
C VAL A 86 5.95 -10.31 -3.63
N ALA A 87 5.41 -10.18 -2.42
CA ALA A 87 5.69 -11.10 -1.32
C ALA A 87 5.15 -12.52 -1.58
N PHE A 88 3.88 -12.63 -1.96
CA PHE A 88 3.20 -13.92 -2.04
C PHE A 88 3.33 -14.58 -3.41
N VAL A 89 3.29 -13.82 -4.50
CA VAL A 89 3.36 -14.39 -5.85
C VAL A 89 4.79 -14.46 -6.33
N VAL A 90 5.53 -13.35 -6.33
CA VAL A 90 6.88 -13.33 -6.91
C VAL A 90 7.85 -14.12 -6.04
N CYS A 91 7.91 -13.82 -4.74
CA CYS A 91 8.83 -14.52 -3.83
C CYS A 91 8.25 -15.87 -3.37
N GLY A 92 6.96 -15.92 -3.06
CA GLY A 92 6.31 -17.15 -2.58
C GLY A 92 6.10 -18.16 -3.69
N ALA A 93 5.18 -17.90 -4.63
CA ALA A 93 4.76 -18.89 -5.63
C ALA A 93 5.78 -19.10 -6.74
N MET A 94 6.47 -18.04 -7.21
CA MET A 94 7.46 -18.16 -8.28
C MET A 94 8.86 -18.52 -7.75
N GLY A 95 9.12 -18.43 -6.44
CA GLY A 95 10.36 -18.81 -5.80
C GLY A 95 11.55 -17.87 -6.05
N PHE A 96 11.31 -16.63 -6.51
CA PHE A 96 12.36 -15.65 -6.69
C PHE A 96 12.87 -15.13 -5.34
N SER A 97 14.17 -14.87 -5.27
CA SER A 97 14.76 -14.26 -4.09
C SER A 97 14.27 -12.80 -3.90
N PRO A 98 14.25 -12.27 -2.67
CA PRO A 98 13.90 -10.87 -2.40
C PRO A 98 14.74 -9.88 -3.21
N GLN A 99 16.01 -10.18 -3.46
CA GLN A 99 16.91 -9.34 -4.24
C GLN A 99 16.53 -9.27 -5.72
N GLU A 100 16.15 -10.41 -6.31
CA GLU A 100 15.68 -10.47 -7.69
C GLU A 100 14.35 -9.75 -7.86
N ALA A 101 13.43 -9.92 -6.89
CA ALA A 101 12.17 -9.22 -6.85
C ALA A 101 12.37 -7.68 -6.77
N LEU A 102 13.28 -7.20 -5.92
CA LEU A 102 13.63 -5.77 -5.83
C LEU A 102 14.25 -5.24 -7.12
N ALA A 103 15.11 -6.01 -7.77
CA ALA A 103 15.69 -5.63 -9.06
C ALA A 103 14.59 -5.48 -10.14
N ALA A 104 13.64 -6.42 -10.19
CA ALA A 104 12.50 -6.33 -11.11
C ALA A 104 11.62 -5.10 -10.82
N VAL A 105 11.34 -4.81 -9.54
CA VAL A 105 10.59 -3.63 -9.11
C VAL A 105 11.31 -2.34 -9.49
N LEU A 106 12.64 -2.29 -9.33
CA LEU A 106 13.44 -1.13 -9.74
C LEU A 106 13.35 -0.87 -11.25
N VAL A 107 13.52 -1.92 -12.07
CA VAL A 107 13.38 -1.82 -13.53
C VAL A 107 11.97 -1.36 -13.91
N ALA A 108 10.94 -1.96 -13.31
CA ALA A 108 9.55 -1.55 -13.53
C ALA A 108 9.30 -0.09 -13.15
N GLY A 109 9.89 0.38 -12.04
CA GLY A 109 9.82 1.77 -11.60
C GLY A 109 10.46 2.75 -12.58
N ILE A 110 11.65 2.42 -13.13
CA ILE A 110 12.33 3.21 -14.15
C ILE A 110 11.50 3.28 -15.43
N LEU A 111 10.98 2.14 -15.90
CA LEU A 111 10.11 2.08 -17.07
C LEU A 111 8.83 2.91 -16.86
N PHE A 112 8.22 2.81 -15.68
CA PHE A 112 7.05 3.61 -15.32
C PHE A 112 7.36 5.12 -15.33
N LEU A 113 8.53 5.52 -14.84
CA LEU A 113 8.97 6.92 -14.87
C LEU A 113 9.11 7.41 -16.31
N ILE A 114 9.75 6.64 -17.18
CA ILE A 114 9.89 6.98 -18.60
C ILE A 114 8.51 7.13 -19.27
N ILE A 115 7.61 6.17 -19.07
CA ILE A 115 6.24 6.21 -19.60
C ILE A 115 5.47 7.42 -19.05
N SER A 116 5.68 7.76 -17.79
CA SER A 116 5.00 8.88 -17.12
C SER A 116 5.39 10.24 -17.66
N LEU A 117 6.59 10.38 -18.24
CA LEU A 117 7.06 11.60 -18.91
C LEU A 117 6.50 11.75 -20.33
N THR A 118 5.87 10.70 -20.87
CA THR A 118 5.31 10.69 -22.21
C THR A 118 3.78 10.82 -22.19
N PRO A 119 3.13 11.23 -23.29
CA PRO A 119 1.67 11.27 -23.37
C PRO A 119 1.03 9.89 -23.35
N ILE A 120 1.80 8.81 -23.46
CA ILE A 120 1.35 7.41 -23.41
C ILE A 120 0.57 7.13 -22.13
N ARG A 121 1.00 7.67 -20.98
CA ARG A 121 0.29 7.55 -19.69
C ARG A 121 -1.15 8.02 -19.79
N SER A 122 -1.38 9.21 -20.36
CA SER A 122 -2.74 9.76 -20.50
C SER A 122 -3.58 8.90 -21.45
N TRP A 123 -2.98 8.40 -22.53
CA TRP A 123 -3.65 7.50 -23.45
C TRP A 123 -4.08 6.19 -22.76
N ILE A 124 -3.19 5.54 -22.00
CA ILE A 124 -3.49 4.32 -21.23
C ILE A 124 -4.63 4.57 -20.25
N ILE A 125 -4.55 5.64 -19.44
CA ILE A 125 -5.56 5.95 -18.43
C ILE A 125 -6.93 6.22 -19.06
N ASN A 126 -6.96 6.90 -20.20
CA ASN A 126 -8.20 7.22 -20.92
C ASN A 126 -8.79 6.00 -21.64
N SER A 127 -7.96 5.01 -21.99
CA SER A 127 -8.41 3.76 -22.62
C SER A 127 -9.10 2.82 -21.62
N ILE A 128 -8.91 3.03 -20.31
CA ILE A 128 -9.55 2.18 -19.28
C ILE A 128 -11.02 2.60 -19.11
N PRO A 129 -12.00 1.70 -19.31
CA PRO A 129 -13.42 1.98 -19.07
C PRO A 129 -13.70 2.46 -17.66
N ARG A 130 -14.68 3.34 -17.51
CA ARG A 130 -15.05 3.90 -16.17
C ARG A 130 -15.46 2.81 -15.17
N SER A 131 -16.17 1.79 -15.63
CA SER A 131 -16.59 0.65 -14.81
C SER A 131 -15.37 -0.09 -14.22
N LEU A 132 -14.32 -0.28 -15.03
CA LEU A 132 -13.10 -0.94 -14.57
C LEU A 132 -12.35 -0.08 -13.54
N LYS A 133 -12.28 1.25 -13.73
CA LYS A 133 -11.68 2.16 -12.74
C LYS A 133 -12.39 2.09 -11.40
N LEU A 134 -13.71 2.02 -11.39
CA LEU A 134 -14.51 1.87 -10.16
C LEU A 134 -14.32 0.48 -9.56
N GLY A 135 -14.27 -0.56 -10.38
CA GLY A 135 -14.03 -1.94 -9.95
C GLY A 135 -12.66 -2.13 -9.28
N ILE A 136 -11.62 -1.48 -9.80
CA ILE A 136 -10.28 -1.50 -9.18
C ILE A 136 -10.33 -0.89 -7.78
N GLY A 137 -11.01 0.25 -7.61
CA GLY A 137 -11.15 0.88 -6.29
C GLY A 137 -11.88 -0.01 -5.29
N ALA A 138 -12.98 -0.62 -5.70
CA ALA A 138 -13.73 -1.57 -4.88
C ALA A 138 -12.90 -2.81 -4.52
N GLY A 139 -12.16 -3.36 -5.51
CA GLY A 139 -11.28 -4.52 -5.31
C GLY A 139 -10.17 -4.25 -4.30
N ILE A 140 -9.52 -3.09 -4.37
CA ILE A 140 -8.51 -2.69 -3.38
C ILE A 140 -9.13 -2.56 -1.98
N GLY A 141 -10.32 -1.98 -1.87
CA GLY A 141 -11.02 -1.86 -0.59
C GLY A 141 -11.35 -3.21 0.04
N LEU A 142 -11.88 -4.14 -0.75
CA LEU A 142 -12.17 -5.52 -0.30
C LEU A 142 -10.90 -6.27 0.09
N PHE A 143 -9.83 -6.12 -0.67
CA PHE A 143 -8.54 -6.73 -0.38
C PHE A 143 -7.99 -6.24 0.98
N LEU A 144 -8.04 -4.93 1.24
CA LEU A 144 -7.62 -4.38 2.53
C LEU A 144 -8.52 -4.86 3.69
N ALA A 145 -9.81 -5.02 3.44
CA ALA A 145 -10.73 -5.56 4.44
C ALA A 145 -10.38 -7.02 4.81
N ILE A 146 -10.08 -7.86 3.82
CA ILE A 146 -9.68 -9.25 4.06
C ILE A 146 -8.38 -9.31 4.86
N ILE A 147 -7.36 -8.51 4.49
CA ILE A 147 -6.11 -8.43 5.26
C ILE A 147 -6.38 -7.95 6.68
N GLY A 148 -7.24 -6.96 6.86
CA GLY A 148 -7.64 -6.48 8.18
C GLY A 148 -8.27 -7.57 9.03
N PHE A 149 -9.18 -8.36 8.47
CA PHE A 149 -9.80 -9.49 9.16
C PHE A 149 -8.81 -10.60 9.52
N GLU A 150 -7.81 -10.85 8.66
CA GLU A 150 -6.76 -11.81 8.93
C GLU A 150 -5.85 -11.35 10.08
N ILE A 151 -5.43 -10.09 10.07
CA ILE A 151 -4.60 -9.53 11.16
C ILE A 151 -5.33 -9.52 12.50
N MET A 152 -6.64 -9.25 12.50
CA MET A 152 -7.48 -9.33 13.70
C MET A 152 -7.72 -10.77 14.17
N GLY A 153 -7.40 -11.77 13.36
CA GLY A 153 -7.70 -13.18 13.66
C GLY A 153 -9.19 -13.55 13.46
N LEU A 154 -9.99 -12.66 12.86
CA LEU A 154 -11.38 -12.95 12.51
C LEU A 154 -11.46 -13.99 11.39
N THR A 155 -10.54 -13.91 10.44
CA THR A 155 -10.32 -14.91 9.41
C THR A 155 -8.91 -15.47 9.54
N VAL A 156 -8.75 -16.76 9.35
CA VAL A 156 -7.44 -17.41 9.35
C VAL A 156 -7.28 -18.23 8.09
N THR A 157 -6.13 -18.13 7.47
CA THR A 157 -5.77 -18.96 6.32
C THR A 157 -5.61 -20.40 6.80
N THR A 158 -6.25 -21.32 6.12
CA THR A 158 -6.17 -22.74 6.50
C THR A 158 -4.98 -23.37 5.79
N TYR A 159 -3.94 -23.64 6.56
CA TYR A 159 -2.86 -24.52 6.09
C TYR A 159 -3.23 -25.97 6.40
N ILE A 160 -3.16 -26.82 5.39
CA ILE A 160 -3.40 -28.27 5.55
C ILE A 160 -2.07 -28.89 5.94
N GLU A 161 -1.97 -29.39 7.17
CA GLU A 161 -0.75 -30.07 7.63
C GLU A 161 -0.43 -31.28 6.74
N GLY A 162 0.83 -31.40 6.32
CA GLY A 162 1.30 -32.50 5.48
C GLY A 162 1.16 -32.27 3.96
N VAL A 163 0.57 -31.18 3.53
CA VAL A 163 0.53 -30.80 2.10
C VAL A 163 1.63 -29.76 1.82
N PRO A 164 2.53 -29.99 0.85
CA PRO A 164 3.51 -28.96 0.47
C PRO A 164 2.82 -27.65 0.09
N TRP A 165 3.43 -26.53 0.45
CA TRP A 165 2.86 -25.19 0.25
C TRP A 165 2.43 -24.93 -1.22
N GLU A 166 3.10 -25.58 -2.20
CA GLU A 166 2.82 -25.50 -3.62
C GLU A 166 1.42 -26.02 -4.00
N PHE A 167 0.86 -26.92 -3.17
CA PHE A 167 -0.47 -27.51 -3.35
C PHE A 167 -1.48 -26.98 -2.33
N GLN A 168 -1.08 -26.04 -1.49
CA GLN A 168 -2.00 -25.39 -0.57
C GLN A 168 -2.74 -24.28 -1.29
N ASP A 169 -4.06 -24.28 -1.21
CA ASP A 169 -4.88 -23.21 -1.74
C ASP A 169 -4.95 -22.09 -0.69
N PRO A 170 -4.23 -20.96 -0.87
CA PRO A 170 -4.24 -19.85 0.08
C PRO A 170 -5.59 -19.12 0.14
N THR A 171 -6.55 -19.52 -0.71
CA THR A 171 -7.89 -18.95 -0.71
C THR A 171 -8.83 -19.64 0.29
N LEU A 172 -8.42 -20.74 0.91
CA LEU A 172 -9.18 -21.40 1.97
C LEU A 172 -9.14 -20.58 3.28
N ILE A 173 -10.05 -19.64 3.39
CA ILE A 173 -10.24 -18.79 4.56
C ILE A 173 -11.35 -19.39 5.42
N LYS A 174 -11.07 -19.61 6.70
CA LYS A 174 -12.06 -20.02 7.71
C LYS A 174 -12.21 -18.93 8.77
N LEU A 175 -13.34 -18.95 9.47
CA LEU A 175 -13.53 -18.09 10.64
C LEU A 175 -12.54 -18.51 11.74
N GLY A 176 -11.86 -17.52 12.31
CA GLY A 176 -10.98 -17.67 13.46
C GLY A 176 -11.74 -17.92 14.76
N GLY A 177 -11.02 -17.94 15.85
CA GLY A 177 -11.60 -18.13 17.19
C GLY A 177 -12.36 -16.90 17.66
N LEU A 178 -13.65 -16.80 17.39
CA LEU A 178 -14.51 -15.68 17.83
C LEU A 178 -14.55 -15.45 19.36
N LYS A 179 -13.96 -16.37 20.14
CA LYS A 179 -13.86 -16.23 21.61
C LYS A 179 -12.57 -15.54 22.05
N ASP A 180 -11.67 -15.24 21.11
CA ASP A 180 -10.42 -14.53 21.43
C ASP A 180 -10.74 -13.07 21.75
N PRO A 181 -10.29 -12.54 22.92
CA PRO A 181 -10.51 -11.13 23.27
C PRO A 181 -10.00 -10.13 22.24
N ILE A 182 -8.93 -10.47 21.54
CA ILE A 182 -8.34 -9.59 20.48
C ILE A 182 -9.32 -9.46 19.32
N VAL A 183 -9.97 -10.56 18.91
CA VAL A 183 -10.96 -10.56 17.84
C VAL A 183 -12.19 -9.73 18.24
N LEU A 184 -12.63 -9.84 19.49
CA LEU A 184 -13.79 -9.11 20.02
C LEU A 184 -13.54 -7.60 20.14
N ILE A 185 -12.30 -7.19 20.40
CA ILE A 185 -11.94 -5.75 20.48
C ILE A 185 -11.79 -5.13 19.07
N GLY A 186 -11.44 -5.96 18.08
CA GLY A 186 -11.27 -5.52 16.70
C GLY A 186 -12.59 -5.37 15.91
N LEU A 187 -13.66 -5.96 16.39
CA LEU A 187 -15.02 -5.87 15.83
C LEU A 187 -15.77 -4.64 16.37
#